data_b4b7bdb6a7e015b2d4cc0292440845b7
#
_entry.id   b4b7bdb6a7e015b2d4cc0292440845b7
#
_cell.length_a   1.000
_cell.length_b   1.000
_cell.length_c   1.000
_cell.angle_alpha   90.00
_cell.angle_beta   90.00
_cell.angle_gamma   90.00
#
_symmetry.space_group_name_H-M   'P 1'
#
loop_
_entity.id
_entity.type
_entity.pdbx_description
1 polymer ?
#
loop_
_entity_poly.entity_id
_entity_poly.type
_entity_poly.pdbx_seq_one_letter_code
_entity_poly.pdbx_strand_id
1 'polypeptide(L)'
;MKTIDKLLSEKMMTLVRSNSQSEGQALADALVEAGVKVIEITLTTPGAHKIIEKLLKNKDLLVGAGTVRTVKEVKKLEDIGVSFIVSPNTNEDVIAATKKLNLVSMPGVSTPSEVAIAEESGADILKLFPATILGPDHLKMLREPFPGNRWCPTAGITLESIPRWFEAGADLVGLGGPVTKDGVSGVSKNVLAFRSAINEASKVVYRHEVSQ
;
A
#
# COMPACT_ATOMS: atom_id res chain seq x y z
N MET A 1 14.04 5.11 -12.31
CA MET A 1 13.21 5.62 -11.18
C MET A 1 13.30 4.61 -10.05
N LYS A 2 13.56 5.04 -8.82
CA LYS A 2 13.60 4.13 -7.65
C LYS A 2 12.21 3.55 -7.37
N THR A 3 12.14 2.37 -6.76
CA THR A 3 10.87 1.71 -6.38
C THR A 3 9.95 2.64 -5.58
N ILE A 4 10.51 3.34 -4.61
CA ILE A 4 9.75 4.26 -3.76
C ILE A 4 9.15 5.42 -4.57
N ASP A 5 9.89 5.99 -5.52
CA ASP A 5 9.40 7.10 -6.34
C ASP A 5 8.20 6.67 -7.20
N LYS A 6 8.23 5.43 -7.71
CA LYS A 6 7.12 4.86 -8.48
C LYS A 6 5.89 4.61 -7.60
N LEU A 7 6.08 4.09 -6.37
CA LEU A 7 5.01 3.94 -5.38
C LEU A 7 4.31 5.28 -5.10
N LEU A 8 5.09 6.32 -4.82
CA LEU A 8 4.58 7.65 -4.50
C LEU A 8 3.91 8.33 -5.70
N SER A 9 4.45 8.15 -6.92
CA SER A 9 3.88 8.75 -8.13
C SER A 9 2.52 8.15 -8.51
N GLU A 10 2.30 6.86 -8.23
CA GLU A 10 1.01 6.20 -8.49
C GLU A 10 -0.09 6.61 -7.50
N LYS A 11 0.28 7.05 -6.29
CA LYS A 11 -0.62 7.49 -5.20
C LYS A 11 -1.69 6.46 -4.79
N MET A 12 -1.70 5.31 -5.43
CA MET A 12 -2.63 4.22 -5.25
C MET A 12 -1.89 2.88 -5.29
N MET A 13 -1.94 2.15 -4.20
CA MET A 13 -1.56 0.74 -4.13
C MET A 13 -2.83 -0.08 -3.99
N THR A 14 -3.01 -1.10 -4.85
CA THR A 14 -4.11 -2.04 -4.67
C THR A 14 -3.63 -3.31 -4.00
N LEU A 15 -4.47 -3.89 -3.15
CA LEU A 15 -4.15 -5.15 -2.50
C LEU A 15 -5.19 -6.22 -2.83
N VAL A 16 -4.72 -7.44 -3.05
CA VAL A 16 -5.54 -8.64 -3.26
C VAL A 16 -5.50 -9.50 -2.01
N ARG A 17 -6.68 -9.76 -1.46
CA ARG A 17 -6.96 -10.75 -0.43
C ARG A 17 -8.13 -11.60 -0.88
N SER A 18 -7.96 -12.91 -0.92
CA SER A 18 -8.96 -13.84 -1.42
C SER A 18 -8.93 -15.14 -0.62
N ASN A 19 -10.02 -15.88 -0.67
CA ASN A 19 -10.17 -17.19 -0.01
C ASN A 19 -9.68 -18.35 -0.88
N SER A 20 -9.34 -18.10 -2.16
CA SER A 20 -8.80 -19.11 -3.06
C SER A 20 -7.74 -18.54 -4.00
N GLN A 21 -6.84 -19.41 -4.48
CA GLN A 21 -5.81 -19.02 -5.45
C GLN A 21 -6.43 -18.56 -6.77
N SER A 22 -7.47 -19.25 -7.26
CA SER A 22 -8.12 -18.94 -8.53
C SER A 22 -8.79 -17.57 -8.53
N GLU A 23 -9.51 -17.24 -7.46
CA GLU A 23 -10.12 -15.92 -7.28
C GLU A 23 -9.07 -14.83 -7.13
N GLY A 24 -8.05 -15.05 -6.28
CA GLY A 24 -6.95 -14.11 -6.10
C GLY A 24 -6.20 -13.82 -7.40
N GLN A 25 -5.98 -14.84 -8.22
CA GLN A 25 -5.38 -14.67 -9.54
C GLN A 25 -6.29 -13.87 -10.49
N ALA A 26 -7.58 -14.18 -10.53
CA ALA A 26 -8.54 -13.49 -11.40
C ALA A 26 -8.68 -12.00 -11.03
N LEU A 27 -8.70 -11.68 -9.72
CA LEU A 27 -8.71 -10.30 -9.24
C LEU A 27 -7.40 -9.58 -9.60
N ALA A 28 -6.25 -10.23 -9.45
CA ALA A 28 -4.95 -9.65 -9.82
C ALA A 28 -4.88 -9.36 -11.33
N ASP A 29 -5.33 -10.29 -12.17
CA ASP A 29 -5.37 -10.11 -13.62
C ASP A 29 -6.30 -8.93 -14.00
N ALA A 30 -7.48 -8.83 -13.40
CA ALA A 30 -8.42 -7.73 -13.63
C ALA A 30 -7.86 -6.37 -13.20
N LEU A 31 -7.09 -6.30 -12.10
CA LEU A 31 -6.39 -5.08 -11.69
C LEU A 31 -5.35 -4.65 -12.73
N VAL A 32 -4.59 -5.60 -13.27
CA VAL A 32 -3.62 -5.32 -14.34
C VAL A 32 -4.32 -4.80 -15.60
N GLU A 33 -5.40 -5.44 -16.02
CA GLU A 33 -6.23 -5.01 -17.16
C GLU A 33 -6.84 -3.62 -16.95
N ALA A 34 -7.21 -3.28 -15.71
CA ALA A 34 -7.67 -1.94 -15.34
C ALA A 34 -6.52 -0.89 -15.27
N GLY A 35 -5.29 -1.26 -15.62
CA GLY A 35 -4.15 -0.36 -15.68
C GLY A 35 -3.49 -0.07 -14.33
N VAL A 36 -3.76 -0.86 -13.29
CA VAL A 36 -3.07 -0.73 -11.99
C VAL A 36 -1.59 -1.09 -12.16
N LYS A 37 -0.71 -0.27 -11.56
CA LYS A 37 0.74 -0.44 -11.65
C LYS A 37 1.39 -0.92 -10.35
N VAL A 38 0.72 -0.79 -9.21
CA VAL A 38 1.22 -1.18 -7.89
C VAL A 38 0.25 -2.16 -7.26
N ILE A 39 0.67 -3.42 -7.11
CA ILE A 39 -0.18 -4.50 -6.60
C ILE A 39 0.51 -5.22 -5.44
N GLU A 40 -0.18 -5.29 -4.30
CA GLU A 40 0.17 -6.08 -3.13
C GLU A 40 -0.63 -7.39 -3.14
N ILE A 41 0.02 -8.54 -3.03
CA ILE A 41 -0.63 -9.82 -2.78
C ILE A 41 -0.44 -10.20 -1.31
N THR A 42 -1.53 -10.34 -0.57
CA THR A 42 -1.44 -10.71 0.84
C THR A 42 -1.09 -12.19 0.99
N LEU A 43 -0.15 -12.54 1.90
CA LEU A 43 0.25 -13.93 2.15
C LEU A 43 -0.86 -14.81 2.73
N THR A 44 -1.94 -14.20 3.21
CA THR A 44 -3.16 -14.92 3.63
C THR A 44 -4.00 -15.43 2.46
N THR A 45 -3.72 -14.99 1.24
CA THR A 45 -4.35 -15.51 0.01
C THR A 45 -3.72 -16.87 -0.34
N PRO A 46 -4.51 -17.96 -0.47
CA PRO A 46 -3.97 -19.23 -0.91
C PRO A 46 -3.22 -19.09 -2.25
N GLY A 47 -2.03 -19.70 -2.33
CA GLY A 47 -1.20 -19.61 -3.53
C GLY A 47 -0.57 -18.23 -3.83
N ALA A 48 -0.49 -17.33 -2.84
CA ALA A 48 0.03 -15.97 -2.98
C ALA A 48 1.37 -15.92 -3.74
N HIS A 49 2.32 -16.81 -3.42
CA HIS A 49 3.62 -16.85 -4.10
C HIS A 49 3.48 -17.09 -5.61
N LYS A 50 2.61 -18.01 -6.04
CA LYS A 50 2.37 -18.30 -7.46
C LYS A 50 1.73 -17.12 -8.19
N ILE A 51 0.83 -16.40 -7.53
CA ILE A 51 0.21 -15.18 -8.06
C ILE A 51 1.29 -14.10 -8.24
N ILE A 52 2.14 -13.89 -7.23
CA ILE A 52 3.27 -12.94 -7.28
C ILE A 52 4.20 -13.29 -8.46
N GLU A 53 4.66 -14.54 -8.56
CA GLU A 53 5.54 -15.00 -9.65
C GLU A 53 4.95 -14.75 -11.04
N LYS A 54 3.63 -14.93 -11.19
CA LYS A 54 2.94 -14.63 -12.45
C LYS A 54 2.93 -13.13 -12.76
N LEU A 55 2.61 -12.29 -11.77
CA LEU A 55 2.58 -10.84 -11.93
C LEU A 55 3.96 -10.26 -12.26
N LEU A 56 5.03 -10.79 -11.67
CA LEU A 56 6.42 -10.35 -11.89
C LEU A 56 6.92 -10.56 -13.33
N LYS A 57 6.21 -11.34 -14.15
CA LYS A 57 6.51 -11.47 -15.60
C LYS A 57 6.20 -10.17 -16.34
N ASN A 58 5.29 -9.35 -15.82
CA ASN A 58 5.02 -8.01 -16.35
C ASN A 58 5.96 -7.00 -15.68
N LYS A 59 6.96 -6.52 -16.44
CA LYS A 59 8.00 -5.59 -15.95
C LYS A 59 7.50 -4.17 -15.69
N ASP A 60 6.30 -3.83 -16.14
CA ASP A 60 5.68 -2.52 -15.87
C ASP A 60 5.05 -2.43 -14.47
N LEU A 61 4.85 -3.58 -13.82
CA LEU A 61 4.27 -3.64 -12.48
C LEU A 61 5.32 -3.48 -11.38
N LEU A 62 4.89 -2.85 -10.29
CA LEU A 62 5.50 -3.01 -8.97
C LEU A 62 4.66 -4.03 -8.19
N VAL A 63 5.24 -5.17 -7.91
CA VAL A 63 4.60 -6.25 -7.16
C VAL A 63 5.22 -6.34 -5.79
N GLY A 64 4.38 -6.29 -4.76
CA GLY A 64 4.77 -6.49 -3.37
C GLY A 64 3.98 -7.58 -2.69
N ALA A 65 4.40 -7.92 -1.50
CA ALA A 65 3.72 -8.87 -0.64
C ALA A 65 3.22 -8.20 0.64
N GLY A 66 1.99 -8.53 1.02
CA GLY A 66 1.36 -8.04 2.24
C GLY A 66 1.10 -9.11 3.29
N THR A 67 0.82 -8.64 4.50
CA THR A 67 0.63 -9.49 5.68
C THR A 67 1.91 -10.30 6.03
N VAL A 68 3.07 -9.72 5.70
CA VAL A 68 4.38 -10.29 6.03
C VAL A 68 4.68 -9.98 7.50
N ARG A 69 5.01 -11.01 8.29
CA ARG A 69 5.18 -10.89 9.75
C ARG A 69 6.48 -11.49 10.29
N THR A 70 7.27 -12.14 9.43
CA THR A 70 8.50 -12.81 9.83
C THR A 70 9.65 -12.55 8.87
N VAL A 71 10.88 -12.55 9.38
CA VAL A 71 12.11 -12.46 8.59
C VAL A 71 12.21 -13.59 7.55
N LYS A 72 11.72 -14.78 7.89
CA LYS A 72 11.71 -15.93 6.96
C LYS A 72 10.84 -15.66 5.73
N GLU A 73 9.69 -15.03 5.93
CA GLU A 73 8.81 -14.63 4.82
C GLU A 73 9.49 -13.56 3.95
N VAL A 74 10.14 -12.57 4.55
CA VAL A 74 10.88 -11.52 3.82
C VAL A 74 11.92 -12.12 2.88
N LYS A 75 12.78 -13.03 3.39
CA LYS A 75 13.82 -13.70 2.59
C LYS A 75 13.23 -14.47 1.41
N LYS A 76 12.18 -15.26 1.68
CA LYS A 76 11.51 -16.03 0.62
C LYS A 76 10.89 -15.14 -0.46
N LEU A 77 10.38 -13.98 -0.09
CA LEU A 77 9.77 -13.04 -1.02
C LEU A 77 10.82 -12.29 -1.85
N GLU A 78 11.97 -12.00 -1.26
CA GLU A 78 13.11 -11.44 -1.99
C GLU A 78 13.62 -12.41 -3.05
N ASP A 79 13.78 -13.71 -2.71
CA ASP A 79 14.15 -14.76 -3.68
C ASP A 79 13.18 -14.83 -4.88
N ILE A 80 11.88 -14.52 -4.67
CA ILE A 80 10.87 -14.45 -5.73
C ILE A 80 10.98 -13.16 -6.56
N GLY A 81 11.54 -12.08 -5.99
CA GLY A 81 11.80 -10.81 -6.66
C GLY A 81 10.73 -9.73 -6.44
N VAL A 82 10.04 -9.71 -5.28
CA VAL A 82 9.11 -8.62 -4.95
C VAL A 82 9.86 -7.29 -4.81
N SER A 83 9.15 -6.19 -5.00
CA SER A 83 9.72 -4.85 -4.93
C SER A 83 9.53 -4.18 -3.56
N PHE A 84 8.53 -4.59 -2.80
CA PHE A 84 8.18 -4.02 -1.50
C PHE A 84 7.49 -5.02 -0.59
N ILE A 85 7.60 -4.79 0.71
CA ILE A 85 7.03 -5.62 1.78
C ILE A 85 6.08 -4.76 2.62
N VAL A 86 4.87 -5.27 2.85
CA VAL A 86 3.85 -4.63 3.69
C VAL A 86 3.54 -5.53 4.88
N SER A 87 3.61 -4.98 6.08
CA SER A 87 3.28 -5.67 7.32
C SER A 87 1.98 -5.11 7.93
N PRO A 88 1.22 -5.91 8.68
CA PRO A 88 0.05 -5.40 9.39
C PRO A 88 0.40 -4.66 10.69
N ASN A 89 1.62 -4.77 11.16
CA ASN A 89 2.12 -4.28 12.44
C ASN A 89 3.56 -3.79 12.31
N THR A 90 4.03 -3.11 13.33
CA THR A 90 5.42 -2.71 13.48
C THR A 90 6.23 -3.90 14.05
N ASN A 91 7.25 -4.34 13.31
CA ASN A 91 8.19 -5.36 13.76
C ASN A 91 9.58 -4.98 13.24
N GLU A 92 10.46 -4.64 14.18
CA GLU A 92 11.83 -4.16 13.90
C GLU A 92 12.64 -5.14 13.05
N ASP A 93 12.57 -6.44 13.39
CA ASP A 93 13.31 -7.47 12.65
C ASP A 93 12.85 -7.60 11.20
N VAL A 94 11.53 -7.49 10.96
CA VAL A 94 10.94 -7.54 9.60
C VAL A 94 11.35 -6.30 8.81
N ILE A 95 11.30 -5.11 9.43
CA ILE A 95 11.73 -3.85 8.81
C ILE A 95 13.21 -3.93 8.46
N ALA A 96 14.07 -4.26 9.43
CA ALA A 96 15.51 -4.35 9.24
C ALA A 96 15.89 -5.39 8.17
N ALA A 97 15.26 -6.57 8.17
CA ALA A 97 15.48 -7.59 7.14
C ALA A 97 15.09 -7.09 5.75
N THR A 98 13.95 -6.40 5.63
CA THR A 98 13.46 -5.81 4.37
C THR A 98 14.45 -4.78 3.83
N LYS A 99 14.94 -3.89 4.70
CA LYS A 99 15.91 -2.86 4.34
C LYS A 99 17.26 -3.44 3.94
N LYS A 100 17.74 -4.47 4.65
CA LYS A 100 19.00 -5.16 4.33
C LYS A 100 18.99 -5.78 2.92
N LEU A 101 17.82 -6.16 2.44
CA LEU A 101 17.62 -6.73 1.10
C LEU A 101 17.27 -5.67 0.03
N ASN A 102 17.39 -4.38 0.37
CA ASN A 102 17.08 -3.24 -0.51
C ASN A 102 15.63 -3.21 -1.03
N LEU A 103 14.71 -3.82 -0.30
CA LEU A 103 13.27 -3.73 -0.57
C LEU A 103 12.67 -2.51 0.13
N VAL A 104 11.57 -1.98 -0.41
CA VAL A 104 10.80 -0.93 0.26
C VAL A 104 10.00 -1.54 1.41
N SER A 105 10.15 -0.96 2.61
CA SER A 105 9.48 -1.41 3.83
C SER A 105 8.28 -0.54 4.17
N MET A 106 7.10 -1.17 4.34
CA MET A 106 5.83 -0.51 4.67
C MET A 106 5.17 -1.19 5.89
N PRO A 107 5.68 -0.97 7.12
CA PRO A 107 5.09 -1.51 8.34
C PRO A 107 3.77 -0.83 8.69
N GLY A 108 2.87 -1.58 9.33
CA GLY A 108 1.63 -1.06 9.91
C GLY A 108 1.90 -0.36 11.24
N VAL A 109 1.36 0.85 11.39
CA VAL A 109 1.44 1.69 12.59
C VAL A 109 0.07 2.27 12.93
N SER A 110 -0.18 2.49 14.23
CA SER A 110 -1.41 3.11 14.74
C SER A 110 -1.13 4.16 15.82
N THR A 111 0.02 4.08 16.48
CA THR A 111 0.37 4.89 17.66
C THR A 111 1.71 5.61 17.48
N PRO A 112 1.96 6.71 18.22
CA PRO A 112 3.25 7.39 18.19
C PRO A 112 4.45 6.48 18.47
N SER A 113 4.32 5.53 19.42
CA SER A 113 5.39 4.58 19.74
C SER A 113 5.72 3.65 18.56
N GLU A 114 4.71 3.18 17.83
CA GLU A 114 4.92 2.35 16.65
C GLU A 114 5.55 3.15 15.50
N VAL A 115 5.17 4.43 15.36
CA VAL A 115 5.80 5.34 14.39
C VAL A 115 7.27 5.52 14.69
N ALA A 116 7.65 5.82 15.95
CA ALA A 116 9.04 5.99 16.35
C ALA A 116 9.87 4.72 16.08
N ILE A 117 9.37 3.56 16.49
CA ILE A 117 10.02 2.27 16.23
C ILE A 117 10.22 2.02 14.74
N ALA A 118 9.19 2.27 13.92
CA ALA A 118 9.25 2.05 12.47
C ALA A 118 10.27 3.00 11.80
N GLU A 119 10.30 4.26 12.22
CA GLU A 119 11.25 5.28 11.74
C GLU A 119 12.69 4.91 12.10
N GLU A 120 12.97 4.58 13.36
CA GLU A 120 14.29 4.16 13.86
C GLU A 120 14.77 2.88 13.16
N SER A 121 13.86 1.96 12.81
CA SER A 121 14.17 0.74 12.08
C SER A 121 14.38 0.97 10.57
N GLY A 122 14.15 2.19 10.06
CA GLY A 122 14.39 2.60 8.69
C GLY A 122 13.27 2.28 7.71
N ALA A 123 12.00 2.27 8.17
CA ALA A 123 10.83 2.13 7.29
C ALA A 123 10.81 3.23 6.21
N ASP A 124 10.35 2.89 5.00
CA ASP A 124 10.29 3.84 3.88
C ASP A 124 8.95 4.56 3.79
N ILE A 125 7.87 3.85 4.13
CA ILE A 125 6.49 4.34 4.11
C ILE A 125 5.78 3.75 5.32
N LEU A 126 5.03 4.55 6.06
CA LEU A 126 4.24 4.10 7.20
C LEU A 126 2.81 3.79 6.75
N LYS A 127 2.41 2.53 6.90
CA LYS A 127 1.04 2.12 6.64
C LYS A 127 0.17 2.45 7.86
N LEU A 128 -0.65 3.50 7.79
CA LEU A 128 -1.64 3.73 8.85
C LEU A 128 -2.73 2.66 8.78
N PHE A 129 -2.82 1.81 9.82
CA PHE A 129 -3.71 0.65 9.82
C PHE A 129 -4.25 0.32 11.22
N PRO A 130 -5.56 0.07 11.36
CA PRO A 130 -6.61 0.14 10.33
C PRO A 130 -7.17 1.56 10.16
N ALA A 131 -7.09 2.12 8.96
CA ALA A 131 -7.46 3.50 8.67
C ALA A 131 -8.93 3.82 8.95
N THR A 132 -9.84 2.85 8.76
CA THR A 132 -11.28 3.00 9.06
C THR A 132 -11.57 3.44 10.49
N ILE A 133 -10.79 2.94 11.46
CA ILE A 133 -11.01 3.22 12.89
C ILE A 133 -10.31 4.53 13.28
N LEU A 134 -9.13 4.77 12.72
CA LEU A 134 -8.29 5.89 13.11
C LEU A 134 -8.73 7.22 12.49
N GLY A 135 -9.10 7.20 11.22
CA GLY A 135 -9.55 8.39 10.50
C GLY A 135 -8.43 9.35 10.06
N PRO A 136 -8.74 10.30 9.15
CA PRO A 136 -7.76 11.27 8.65
C PRO A 136 -7.20 12.19 9.72
N ASP A 137 -8.01 12.56 10.71
CA ASP A 137 -7.59 13.46 11.79
C ASP A 137 -6.50 12.81 12.66
N HIS A 138 -6.56 11.50 12.87
CA HIS A 138 -5.49 10.76 13.54
C HIS A 138 -4.18 10.80 12.76
N LEU A 139 -4.22 10.65 11.44
CA LEU A 139 -3.05 10.80 10.58
C LEU A 139 -2.41 12.18 10.74
N LYS A 140 -3.24 13.23 10.70
CA LYS A 140 -2.78 14.61 10.85
C LYS A 140 -2.03 14.79 12.18
N MET A 141 -2.61 14.29 13.27
CA MET A 141 -1.98 14.39 14.61
C MET A 141 -0.68 13.59 14.71
N LEU A 142 -0.59 12.40 14.11
CA LEU A 142 0.66 11.62 14.10
C LEU A 142 1.77 12.31 13.31
N ARG A 143 1.43 13.02 12.23
CA ARG A 143 2.42 13.71 11.40
C ARG A 143 3.10 14.90 12.07
N GLU A 144 2.43 15.55 13.01
CA GLU A 144 2.96 16.73 13.70
C GLU A 144 4.29 16.43 14.42
N PRO A 145 4.39 15.43 15.31
CA PRO A 145 5.64 15.08 15.99
C PRO A 145 6.62 14.26 15.13
N PHE A 146 6.19 13.72 13.98
CA PHE A 146 7.01 12.86 13.11
C PHE A 146 7.05 13.41 11.67
N PRO A 147 7.64 14.60 11.45
CA PRO A 147 7.72 15.20 10.12
C PRO A 147 8.68 14.40 9.21
N GLY A 148 8.41 14.40 7.91
CA GLY A 148 9.28 13.75 6.91
C GLY A 148 8.92 12.30 6.60
N ASN A 149 8.07 11.65 7.39
CA ASN A 149 7.56 10.32 7.09
C ASN A 149 6.56 10.34 5.94
N ARG A 150 6.52 9.25 5.18
CA ARG A 150 5.56 9.02 4.10
C ARG A 150 4.45 8.10 4.58
N TRP A 151 3.21 8.36 4.17
CA TRP A 151 2.03 7.74 4.77
C TRP A 151 1.13 7.07 3.74
N CYS A 152 0.71 5.85 4.08
CA CYS A 152 -0.20 5.03 3.29
C CYS A 152 -1.39 4.54 4.17
N PRO A 153 -2.44 5.33 4.37
CA PRO A 153 -3.63 4.82 5.05
C PRO A 153 -4.23 3.65 4.26
N THR A 154 -4.59 2.60 5.01
CA THR A 154 -5.05 1.35 4.43
C THR A 154 -6.17 0.75 5.28
N ALA A 155 -7.14 0.09 4.66
CA ALA A 155 -8.39 -0.46 5.17
C ALA A 155 -9.50 0.58 5.33
N GLY A 156 -10.61 0.35 4.63
CA GLY A 156 -11.84 1.13 4.70
C GLY A 156 -11.78 2.52 4.07
N ILE A 157 -10.85 2.75 3.17
CA ILE A 157 -10.81 3.97 2.36
C ILE A 157 -12.00 3.96 1.40
N THR A 158 -12.84 5.01 1.43
CA THR A 158 -13.96 5.18 0.50
C THR A 158 -13.68 6.32 -0.48
N LEU A 159 -14.43 6.38 -1.57
CA LEU A 159 -14.31 7.47 -2.55
C LEU A 159 -14.50 8.85 -1.89
N GLU A 160 -15.48 8.96 -1.00
CA GLU A 160 -15.82 10.19 -0.29
C GLU A 160 -14.71 10.60 0.69
N SER A 161 -13.94 9.64 1.22
CA SER A 161 -12.87 9.91 2.18
C SER A 161 -11.54 10.29 1.53
N ILE A 162 -11.35 10.05 0.23
CA ILE A 162 -10.09 10.31 -0.48
C ILE A 162 -9.59 11.75 -0.28
N PRO A 163 -10.40 12.81 -0.48
CA PRO A 163 -9.90 14.18 -0.31
C PRO A 163 -9.35 14.42 1.10
N ARG A 164 -10.06 13.99 2.13
CA ARG A 164 -9.64 14.16 3.53
C ARG A 164 -8.35 13.43 3.87
N TRP A 165 -8.09 12.26 3.25
CA TRP A 165 -6.85 11.53 3.47
C TRP A 165 -5.64 12.29 2.89
N PHE A 166 -5.77 12.84 1.68
CA PHE A 166 -4.70 13.64 1.08
C PHE A 166 -4.52 14.99 1.77
N GLU A 167 -5.59 15.65 2.22
CA GLU A 167 -5.53 16.85 3.05
C GLU A 167 -4.84 16.59 4.40
N ALA A 168 -5.03 15.40 4.97
CA ALA A 168 -4.33 14.97 6.20
C ALA A 168 -2.86 14.63 5.94
N GLY A 169 -2.42 14.59 4.67
CA GLY A 169 -1.04 14.36 4.25
C GLY A 169 -0.69 12.91 3.97
N ALA A 170 -1.65 12.12 3.48
CA ALA A 170 -1.34 10.83 2.87
C ALA A 170 -0.57 11.03 1.55
N ASP A 171 0.50 10.26 1.35
CA ASP A 171 1.26 10.27 0.10
C ASP A 171 0.65 9.32 -0.94
N LEU A 172 0.07 8.23 -0.48
CA LEU A 172 -0.67 7.26 -1.28
C LEU A 172 -1.71 6.57 -0.40
N VAL A 173 -2.63 5.82 -1.01
CA VAL A 173 -3.65 5.03 -0.30
C VAL A 173 -3.58 3.56 -0.67
N GLY A 174 -3.84 2.68 0.31
CA GLY A 174 -3.93 1.23 0.13
C GLY A 174 -5.38 0.77 -0.01
N LEU A 175 -5.76 0.25 -1.18
CA LEU A 175 -7.12 -0.11 -1.56
C LEU A 175 -7.26 -1.62 -1.77
N GLY A 176 -8.02 -2.30 -0.93
CA GLY A 176 -8.37 -3.71 -1.09
C GLY A 176 -9.85 -3.87 -1.44
N GLY A 177 -10.67 -4.23 -0.44
CA GLY A 177 -12.11 -4.42 -0.59
C GLY A 177 -12.82 -3.35 -1.41
N PRO A 178 -12.58 -2.05 -1.21
CA PRO A 178 -13.23 -1.00 -2.00
C PRO A 178 -13.10 -1.16 -3.52
N VAL A 179 -12.00 -1.74 -3.99
CA VAL A 179 -11.77 -1.99 -5.42
C VAL A 179 -12.26 -3.36 -5.86
N THR A 180 -12.18 -4.38 -4.99
CA THR A 180 -12.44 -5.78 -5.34
C THR A 180 -13.81 -6.32 -4.89
N LYS A 181 -14.58 -5.56 -4.10
CA LYS A 181 -15.87 -5.99 -3.49
C LYS A 181 -16.92 -6.51 -4.47
N ASP A 182 -16.91 -5.98 -5.69
CA ASP A 182 -17.87 -6.32 -6.72
C ASP A 182 -17.36 -7.46 -7.65
N GLY A 183 -16.34 -8.19 -7.19
CA GLY A 183 -15.68 -9.24 -7.94
C GLY A 183 -14.92 -8.72 -9.17
N VAL A 184 -14.49 -9.64 -10.03
CA VAL A 184 -13.68 -9.33 -11.23
C VAL A 184 -14.35 -8.30 -12.14
N SER A 185 -15.66 -8.42 -12.37
CA SER A 185 -16.42 -7.52 -13.26
C SER A 185 -16.50 -6.07 -12.76
N GLY A 186 -16.38 -5.84 -11.45
CA GLY A 186 -16.44 -4.51 -10.86
C GLY A 186 -15.10 -3.79 -10.80
N VAL A 187 -13.99 -4.52 -10.92
CA VAL A 187 -12.63 -3.98 -10.71
C VAL A 187 -12.35 -2.75 -11.57
N SER A 188 -12.59 -2.84 -12.87
CA SER A 188 -12.27 -1.74 -13.81
C SER A 188 -13.02 -0.44 -13.46
N LYS A 189 -14.31 -0.53 -13.19
CA LYS A 189 -15.14 0.61 -12.78
C LYS A 189 -14.60 1.23 -11.47
N ASN A 190 -14.32 0.39 -10.47
CA ASN A 190 -13.89 0.85 -9.17
C ASN A 190 -12.49 1.49 -9.23
N VAL A 191 -11.55 0.89 -9.96
CA VAL A 191 -10.20 1.46 -10.19
C VAL A 191 -10.30 2.85 -10.82
N LEU A 192 -11.11 3.00 -11.87
CA LEU A 192 -11.29 4.29 -12.54
C LEU A 192 -11.86 5.35 -11.60
N ALA A 193 -12.87 5.00 -10.79
CA ALA A 193 -13.47 5.92 -9.83
C ALA A 193 -12.46 6.39 -8.77
N PHE A 194 -11.70 5.46 -8.16
CA PHE A 194 -10.68 5.81 -7.18
C PHE A 194 -9.54 6.63 -7.79
N ARG A 195 -9.09 6.29 -9.00
CA ARG A 195 -8.04 7.04 -9.69
C ARG A 195 -8.48 8.47 -9.99
N SER A 196 -9.73 8.69 -10.42
CA SER A 196 -10.29 10.03 -10.63
C SER A 196 -10.30 10.83 -9.32
N ALA A 197 -10.84 10.25 -8.25
CA ALA A 197 -10.90 10.92 -6.94
C ALA A 197 -9.52 11.28 -6.39
N ILE A 198 -8.53 10.39 -6.52
CA ILE A 198 -7.14 10.62 -6.11
C ILE A 198 -6.51 11.75 -6.93
N ASN A 199 -6.70 11.76 -8.24
CA ASN A 199 -6.16 12.81 -9.11
C ASN A 199 -6.75 14.18 -8.79
N GLU A 200 -8.03 14.26 -8.48
CA GLU A 200 -8.69 15.50 -8.08
C GLU A 200 -8.18 16.00 -6.71
N ALA A 201 -8.15 15.13 -5.70
CA ALA A 201 -7.65 15.46 -4.38
C ALA A 201 -6.20 15.96 -4.41
N SER A 202 -5.34 15.30 -5.20
CA SER A 202 -3.92 15.68 -5.32
C SER A 202 -3.71 17.06 -5.94
N LYS A 203 -4.59 17.51 -6.83
CA LYS A 203 -4.51 18.85 -7.43
C LYS A 203 -4.85 19.95 -6.41
N VAL A 204 -5.77 19.68 -5.49
CA VAL A 204 -6.19 20.63 -4.45
C VAL A 204 -5.05 20.85 -3.45
N VAL A 205 -4.41 19.76 -2.99
CA VAL A 205 -3.28 19.85 -2.04
C VAL A 205 -2.12 20.64 -2.65
N TYR A 206 -1.74 20.35 -3.91
CA TYR A 206 -0.66 21.07 -4.60
C TYR A 206 -0.94 22.59 -4.72
N ARG A 207 -2.18 23.00 -4.95
CA ARG A 207 -2.55 24.42 -5.03
C ARG A 207 -2.38 25.14 -3.69
N HIS A 208 -2.66 24.47 -2.57
CA HIS A 208 -2.51 25.05 -1.23
C HIS A 208 -1.03 25.21 -0.83
N GLU A 209 -0.16 24.27 -1.20
CA GLU A 209 1.29 24.35 -0.94
C GLU A 209 2.00 25.45 -1.76
N VAL A 210 1.55 25.73 -2.98
CA VAL A 210 2.12 26.78 -3.86
C VAL A 210 1.61 28.18 -3.49
N SER A 211 0.54 28.27 -2.68
CA SER A 211 -0.09 29.54 -2.29
C SER A 211 0.37 30.04 -0.92
N GLN A 212 1.26 29.32 -0.24
CA GLN A 212 1.90 29.69 1.03
C GLN A 212 3.38 30.05 0.80
#